data_b192109958d03921c997b393b82855ab
#
_entry.id   b192109958d03921c997b393b82855ab
#
_cell.length_a   1.000
_cell.length_b   1.000
_cell.length_c   1.000
_cell.angle_alpha   90.00
_cell.angle_beta   90.00
_cell.angle_gamma   90.00
#
_symmetry.space_group_name_H-M   'P 1'
#
loop_
_entity.id
_entity.type
_entity.pdbx_description
1 polymer ?
#
loop_
_entity_poly.entity_id
_entity_poly.type
_entity_poly.pdbx_seq_one_letter_code
_entity_poly.pdbx_strand_id
1 'polypeptide(L)'
;MSPGLDVTAAIPLRANISSEACFQGQTHGHEGFLLDFVEAKQVSKDERAARVLHPYLTGDDFLEGGEPTRYVIDLNEAKDVLAARGFGSAFQHVEETVMPAMQAAAEKEQRVSKRTTGPRQSHAKKWWKHWRGRGELLRAISQIPRYIACARVTKRPIFVFVDSAIRPNDALTAFPLADDYSFGILQSGIHFEWFKARCSALKGDFRYTSDTVFDTFPWPQKPGRAQIKAVAEAGVALRTLRRETMRKLNYSLRDLYRTLEQPGDNPLRDTHAWLDVAVRATYGMPANTDPLTFLLQLNLTCAKKEKAREQITPPGLPLRSEDRPSFITSDCIQPHVLS
;
A
#
# COMPACT_ATOMS: atom_id res chain seq x y z
N MET A 1 -21.93 15.05 -12.19
CA MET A 1 -22.34 13.63 -12.02
C MET A 1 -23.67 13.46 -12.68
N SER A 2 -23.77 12.56 -13.65
CA SER A 2 -25.06 12.22 -14.23
C SER A 2 -25.96 11.64 -13.15
N PRO A 3 -27.17 12.14 -12.94
CA PRO A 3 -28.10 11.56 -11.96
C PRO A 3 -28.49 10.17 -12.45
N GLY A 4 -28.06 9.14 -11.75
CA GLY A 4 -28.51 7.76 -12.00
C GLY A 4 -27.43 6.68 -12.19
N LEU A 5 -26.13 7.02 -12.20
CA LEU A 5 -25.11 5.97 -12.30
C LEU A 5 -24.89 5.30 -10.93
N ASP A 6 -25.39 4.08 -10.78
CA ASP A 6 -25.19 3.25 -9.60
C ASP A 6 -23.91 2.41 -9.71
N VAL A 7 -22.78 2.99 -9.27
CA VAL A 7 -21.48 2.28 -9.23
C VAL A 7 -21.43 1.16 -8.18
N THR A 8 -22.44 1.05 -7.30
CA THR A 8 -22.51 -0.05 -6.32
C THR A 8 -22.74 -1.41 -7.00
N ALA A 9 -23.22 -1.40 -8.25
CA ALA A 9 -23.36 -2.58 -9.08
C ALA A 9 -22.03 -3.22 -9.52
N ALA A 10 -20.89 -2.55 -9.32
CA ALA A 10 -19.58 -3.11 -9.66
C ALA A 10 -19.27 -4.38 -8.85
N ILE A 11 -18.78 -5.39 -9.53
CA ILE A 11 -18.55 -6.74 -9.02
C ILE A 11 -17.05 -6.94 -8.74
N PRO A 12 -16.64 -7.51 -7.60
CA PRO A 12 -15.26 -7.94 -7.38
C PRO A 12 -14.83 -8.95 -8.45
N LEU A 13 -13.70 -8.68 -9.11
CA LEU A 13 -13.15 -9.51 -10.18
C LEU A 13 -12.25 -10.60 -9.59
N ARG A 14 -12.43 -11.84 -10.01
CA ARG A 14 -11.62 -12.96 -9.53
C ARG A 14 -10.14 -12.79 -9.85
N ALA A 15 -9.82 -12.25 -11.02
CA ALA A 15 -8.45 -11.97 -11.41
C ALA A 15 -7.78 -10.96 -10.48
N ASN A 16 -8.51 -9.96 -9.98
CA ASN A 16 -7.99 -8.99 -9.03
C ASN A 16 -7.77 -9.63 -7.64
N ILE A 17 -8.75 -10.36 -7.13
CA ILE A 17 -8.66 -11.07 -5.85
C ILE A 17 -7.49 -12.07 -5.88
N SER A 18 -7.41 -12.89 -6.94
CA SER A 18 -6.37 -13.91 -7.07
C SER A 18 -4.97 -13.34 -7.33
N SER A 19 -4.86 -12.07 -7.68
CA SER A 19 -3.56 -11.41 -7.86
C SER A 19 -2.83 -11.17 -6.55
N GLU A 20 -3.58 -11.15 -5.42
CA GLU A 20 -3.04 -10.78 -4.09
C GLU A 20 -2.19 -9.51 -4.16
N ALA A 21 -2.68 -8.48 -4.88
CA ALA A 21 -1.92 -7.28 -5.18
C ALA A 21 -2.39 -6.04 -4.38
N CYS A 22 -3.22 -6.22 -3.33
CA CYS A 22 -3.65 -5.11 -2.47
C CYS A 22 -3.80 -5.56 -1.02
N PHE A 23 -3.01 -5.00 -0.13
CA PHE A 23 -2.97 -5.36 1.28
C PHE A 23 -3.00 -4.12 2.19
N GLN A 24 -3.58 -4.29 3.37
CA GLN A 24 -3.32 -3.37 4.48
C GLN A 24 -1.97 -3.71 5.12
N GLY A 25 -1.18 -2.71 5.52
CA GLY A 25 0.07 -2.91 6.24
C GLY A 25 -0.09 -3.57 7.62
N GLN A 26 1.02 -3.77 8.31
CA GLN A 26 1.08 -4.46 9.61
C GLN A 26 0.45 -3.64 10.72
N THR A 27 -0.26 -4.32 11.64
CA THR A 27 -0.69 -3.74 12.91
C THR A 27 0.15 -4.37 14.02
N HIS A 28 1.12 -3.64 14.57
CA HIS A 28 1.97 -4.16 15.66
C HIS A 28 1.17 -4.43 16.94
N GLY A 29 0.21 -3.58 17.26
CA GLY A 29 -0.71 -3.79 18.39
C GLY A 29 -0.22 -3.24 19.73
N HIS A 30 1.04 -2.87 19.86
CA HIS A 30 1.64 -2.21 21.02
C HIS A 30 2.90 -1.44 20.62
N GLU A 31 3.07 -0.23 21.15
CA GLU A 31 4.23 0.64 20.83
C GLU A 31 5.59 0.01 21.24
N GLY A 32 5.63 -0.88 22.20
CA GLY A 32 6.85 -1.61 22.58
C GLY A 32 7.44 -2.53 21.51
N PHE A 33 6.78 -2.70 20.36
CA PHE A 33 7.40 -3.30 19.18
C PHE A 33 8.18 -2.28 18.32
N LEU A 34 8.00 -0.97 18.59
CA LEU A 34 8.61 0.09 17.82
C LEU A 34 9.83 0.65 18.56
N LEU A 35 10.88 0.87 17.81
CA LEU A 35 12.13 1.47 18.26
C LEU A 35 12.39 2.75 17.50
N ASP A 36 12.96 3.76 18.15
CA ASP A 36 13.59 4.85 17.46
C ASP A 36 14.94 4.42 16.85
N PHE A 37 15.61 5.31 16.13
CA PHE A 37 16.90 5.01 15.49
C PHE A 37 17.99 4.63 16.50
N VAL A 38 18.04 5.29 17.66
CA VAL A 38 19.07 5.06 18.70
C VAL A 38 18.85 3.69 19.36
N GLU A 39 17.62 3.41 19.73
CA GLU A 39 17.22 2.11 20.29
C GLU A 39 17.47 0.98 19.32
N ALA A 40 17.05 1.14 18.05
CA ALA A 40 17.28 0.16 17.00
C ALA A 40 18.76 -0.12 16.78
N LYS A 41 19.60 0.92 16.76
CA LYS A 41 21.06 0.79 16.64
C LYS A 41 21.64 0.04 17.85
N GLN A 42 21.11 0.24 19.05
CA GLN A 42 21.57 -0.50 20.24
C GLN A 42 21.17 -1.97 20.19
N VAL A 43 19.91 -2.26 19.84
CA VAL A 43 19.39 -3.63 19.72
C VAL A 43 20.08 -4.40 18.58
N SER A 44 20.40 -3.73 17.46
CA SER A 44 21.06 -4.35 16.30
C SER A 44 22.50 -4.80 16.54
N LYS A 45 23.14 -4.42 17.66
CA LYS A 45 24.46 -4.96 18.05
C LYS A 45 24.42 -6.45 18.32
N ASP A 46 23.27 -7.01 18.69
CA ASP A 46 23.05 -8.46 18.68
C ASP A 46 22.64 -8.88 17.27
N GLU A 47 23.50 -9.61 16.58
CA GLU A 47 23.26 -10.08 15.20
C GLU A 47 21.97 -10.90 15.06
N ARG A 48 21.54 -11.59 16.12
CA ARG A 48 20.27 -12.32 16.13
C ARG A 48 19.09 -11.37 16.12
N ALA A 49 19.16 -10.29 16.87
CA ALA A 49 18.14 -9.26 16.93
C ALA A 49 18.07 -8.46 15.62
N ALA A 50 19.20 -8.18 14.97
CA ALA A 50 19.25 -7.47 13.71
C ALA A 50 18.42 -8.13 12.60
N ARG A 51 18.25 -9.46 12.64
CA ARG A 51 17.47 -10.23 11.65
C ARG A 51 15.96 -9.96 11.69
N VAL A 52 15.46 -9.46 12.81
CA VAL A 52 14.02 -9.20 13.05
C VAL A 52 13.72 -7.72 13.23
N LEU A 53 14.72 -6.86 12.98
CA LEU A 53 14.58 -5.42 12.95
C LEU A 53 14.36 -4.93 11.52
N HIS A 54 13.28 -4.21 11.29
CA HIS A 54 12.96 -3.69 9.97
C HIS A 54 12.60 -2.21 10.06
N PRO A 55 13.04 -1.38 9.09
CA PRO A 55 12.53 -0.01 8.95
C PRO A 55 11.00 -0.05 8.84
N TYR A 56 10.30 0.85 9.53
CA TYR A 56 8.85 0.84 9.64
C TYR A 56 8.25 2.16 9.19
N LEU A 57 7.56 2.14 8.06
CA LEU A 57 6.96 3.33 7.45
C LEU A 57 5.58 3.57 8.04
N THR A 58 5.41 4.71 8.72
CA THR A 58 4.13 5.15 9.25
C THR A 58 3.37 6.02 8.24
N GLY A 59 2.09 6.30 8.54
CA GLY A 59 1.29 7.20 7.69
C GLY A 59 1.81 8.63 7.70
N ASP A 60 2.41 9.10 8.80
CA ASP A 60 2.97 10.44 8.91
C ASP A 60 4.29 10.54 8.14
N ASP A 61 5.24 9.62 8.33
CA ASP A 61 6.49 9.57 7.53
C ASP A 61 6.17 9.56 6.03
N PHE A 62 5.18 8.76 5.63
CA PHE A 62 4.74 8.65 4.25
C PHE A 62 4.27 9.99 3.66
N LEU A 63 3.45 10.75 4.40
CA LEU A 63 2.90 12.03 3.94
C LEU A 63 3.92 13.16 3.97
N GLU A 64 4.91 13.08 4.85
CA GLU A 64 6.05 13.99 4.83
C GLU A 64 6.99 13.69 3.65
N GLY A 65 6.84 12.52 2.99
CA GLY A 65 7.66 12.11 1.84
C GLY A 65 9.08 11.73 2.24
N GLY A 66 9.26 11.38 3.52
CA GLY A 66 10.54 11.09 4.14
C GLY A 66 10.84 9.60 4.26
N GLU A 67 12.03 9.31 4.74
CA GLU A 67 12.48 7.99 5.13
C GLU A 67 11.77 7.55 6.42
N PRO A 68 11.67 6.23 6.68
CA PRO A 68 11.12 5.74 7.94
C PRO A 68 11.89 6.28 9.15
N THR A 69 11.20 6.86 10.11
CA THR A 69 11.80 7.37 11.35
C THR A 69 11.89 6.32 12.45
N ARG A 70 11.24 5.17 12.26
CA ARG A 70 11.15 4.09 13.26
C ARG A 70 11.53 2.73 12.67
N TYR A 71 11.80 1.81 13.57
CA TYR A 71 12.02 0.39 13.31
C TYR A 71 10.98 -0.42 14.05
N VAL A 72 10.63 -1.59 13.49
CA VAL A 72 9.75 -2.55 14.13
C VAL A 72 10.49 -3.87 14.39
N ILE A 73 10.27 -4.42 15.59
CA ILE A 73 10.70 -5.78 15.91
C ILE A 73 9.62 -6.73 15.41
N ASP A 74 9.94 -7.59 14.45
CA ASP A 74 9.00 -8.55 13.84
C ASP A 74 9.35 -9.99 14.21
N LEU A 75 8.72 -10.51 15.27
CA LEU A 75 8.86 -11.91 15.73
C LEU A 75 7.73 -12.83 15.22
N ASN A 76 6.97 -12.41 14.19
CA ASN A 76 5.78 -13.14 13.74
C ASN A 76 6.08 -14.55 13.23
N GLU A 77 7.27 -14.80 12.68
CA GLU A 77 7.67 -16.11 12.14
C GLU A 77 8.06 -17.10 13.25
N ALA A 78 8.36 -16.63 14.46
CA ALA A 78 8.66 -17.52 15.57
C ALA A 78 7.43 -18.37 15.92
N LYS A 79 7.56 -19.70 15.78
CA LYS A 79 6.45 -20.64 16.00
C LYS A 79 5.97 -20.68 17.47
N ASP A 80 6.89 -20.49 18.40
CA ASP A 80 6.66 -20.51 19.85
C ASP A 80 7.59 -19.53 20.57
N VAL A 81 7.42 -19.39 21.89
CA VAL A 81 8.20 -18.46 22.72
C VAL A 81 9.68 -18.84 22.80
N LEU A 82 10.01 -20.13 22.69
CA LEU A 82 11.41 -20.59 22.71
C LEU A 82 12.13 -20.16 21.42
N ALA A 83 11.46 -20.31 20.29
CA ALA A 83 11.96 -19.82 19.02
C ALA A 83 12.12 -18.28 19.03
N ALA A 84 11.16 -17.56 19.61
CA ALA A 84 11.24 -16.11 19.75
C ALA A 84 12.43 -15.66 20.62
N ARG A 85 12.71 -16.36 21.73
CA ARG A 85 13.90 -16.12 22.58
C ARG A 85 15.22 -16.21 21.83
N GLY A 86 15.27 -16.98 20.75
CA GLY A 86 16.46 -17.08 19.90
C GLY A 86 16.90 -15.75 19.29
N PHE A 87 16.04 -14.73 19.25
CA PHE A 87 16.34 -13.40 18.74
C PHE A 87 16.94 -12.43 19.77
N GLY A 88 17.43 -12.95 20.90
CA GLY A 88 18.28 -12.23 21.85
C GLY A 88 17.68 -10.93 22.38
N SER A 89 18.40 -9.83 22.22
CA SER A 89 17.99 -8.51 22.74
C SER A 89 16.67 -7.98 22.19
N ALA A 90 16.28 -8.35 20.97
CA ALA A 90 14.98 -7.98 20.42
C ALA A 90 13.83 -8.68 21.17
N PHE A 91 13.98 -9.96 21.47
CA PHE A 91 13.00 -10.68 22.29
C PHE A 91 12.93 -10.10 23.70
N GLN A 92 14.08 -9.86 24.35
CA GLN A 92 14.13 -9.28 25.70
C GLN A 92 13.40 -7.94 25.75
N HIS A 93 13.62 -7.06 24.79
CA HIS A 93 12.92 -5.78 24.70
C HIS A 93 11.40 -5.96 24.64
N VAL A 94 10.92 -6.87 23.78
CA VAL A 94 9.48 -7.15 23.63
C VAL A 94 8.92 -7.84 24.90
N GLU A 95 9.67 -8.72 25.56
CA GLU A 95 9.28 -9.35 26.83
C GLU A 95 9.08 -8.30 27.93
N GLU A 96 9.97 -7.32 28.04
CA GLU A 96 9.92 -6.28 29.06
C GLU A 96 8.82 -5.24 28.79
N THR A 97 8.61 -4.86 27.52
CA THR A 97 7.74 -3.73 27.16
C THR A 97 6.33 -4.16 26.74
N VAL A 98 6.18 -5.29 26.08
CA VAL A 98 4.90 -5.72 25.46
C VAL A 98 4.15 -6.73 26.32
N MET A 99 4.85 -7.75 26.85
CA MET A 99 4.21 -8.85 27.57
C MET A 99 3.33 -8.38 28.75
N PRO A 100 3.77 -7.48 29.65
CA PRO A 100 2.95 -7.04 30.79
C PRO A 100 1.66 -6.34 30.35
N ALA A 101 1.75 -5.51 29.31
CA ALA A 101 0.60 -4.78 28.77
C ALA A 101 -0.42 -5.72 28.12
N MET A 102 0.05 -6.75 27.40
CA MET A 102 -0.82 -7.75 26.78
C MET A 102 -1.52 -8.62 27.81
N GLN A 103 -0.83 -8.99 28.89
CA GLN A 103 -1.42 -9.73 30.02
C GLN A 103 -2.49 -8.90 30.72
N ALA A 104 -2.20 -7.64 31.05
CA ALA A 104 -3.16 -6.73 31.68
C ALA A 104 -4.41 -6.51 30.81
N ALA A 105 -4.22 -6.38 29.49
CA ALA A 105 -5.33 -6.25 28.55
C ALA A 105 -6.22 -7.51 28.48
N ALA A 106 -5.60 -8.70 28.55
CA ALA A 106 -6.30 -9.97 28.57
C ALA A 106 -7.11 -10.16 29.87
N GLU A 107 -6.51 -9.83 31.02
CA GLU A 107 -7.21 -9.85 32.31
C GLU A 107 -8.39 -8.88 32.37
N LYS A 108 -8.20 -7.66 31.83
CA LYS A 108 -9.29 -6.68 31.72
C LYS A 108 -10.43 -7.22 30.86
N GLU A 109 -10.13 -7.83 29.72
CA GLU A 109 -11.14 -8.43 28.84
C GLU A 109 -11.89 -9.56 29.58
N GLN A 110 -11.19 -10.41 30.32
CA GLN A 110 -11.79 -11.50 31.12
C GLN A 110 -12.76 -10.96 32.18
N ARG A 111 -12.34 -9.93 32.93
CA ARG A 111 -13.18 -9.31 33.98
C ARG A 111 -14.46 -8.69 33.39
N VAL A 112 -14.36 -8.03 32.23
CA VAL A 112 -15.49 -7.33 31.60
C VAL A 112 -16.43 -8.30 30.89
N SER A 113 -15.88 -9.22 30.08
CA SER A 113 -16.68 -10.12 29.24
C SER A 113 -17.15 -11.37 29.94
N LYS A 114 -16.55 -11.73 31.10
CA LYS A 114 -16.74 -13.01 31.82
C LYS A 114 -16.48 -14.25 30.94
N ARG A 115 -15.85 -14.05 29.77
CA ARG A 115 -15.49 -15.13 28.84
C ARG A 115 -14.04 -15.54 29.07
N THR A 116 -13.76 -16.83 28.93
CA THR A 116 -12.41 -17.41 29.04
C THR A 116 -11.64 -17.36 27.71
N THR A 117 -12.28 -16.95 26.62
CA THR A 117 -11.70 -16.90 25.27
C THR A 117 -12.16 -15.64 24.56
N GLY A 118 -11.32 -14.60 24.58
CA GLY A 118 -11.51 -13.35 23.84
C GLY A 118 -10.32 -13.08 22.90
N PRO A 119 -10.43 -12.12 22.01
CA PRO A 119 -9.34 -11.76 21.09
C PRO A 119 -8.06 -11.36 21.83
N ARG A 120 -8.14 -10.57 22.90
CA ARG A 120 -6.98 -10.14 23.71
C ARG A 120 -6.37 -11.29 24.50
N GLN A 121 -7.19 -12.17 25.07
CA GLN A 121 -6.72 -13.38 25.76
C GLN A 121 -6.02 -14.34 24.78
N SER A 122 -6.56 -14.48 23.58
CA SER A 122 -5.93 -15.30 22.53
C SER A 122 -4.62 -14.71 22.07
N HIS A 123 -4.51 -13.37 21.96
CA HIS A 123 -3.30 -12.68 21.58
C HIS A 123 -2.24 -12.72 22.70
N ALA A 124 -2.62 -12.58 23.97
CA ALA A 124 -1.71 -12.69 25.10
C ALA A 124 -0.96 -14.03 25.17
N LYS A 125 -1.52 -15.11 24.61
CA LYS A 125 -0.81 -16.40 24.46
C LYS A 125 0.31 -16.37 23.43
N LYS A 126 0.33 -15.34 22.58
CA LYS A 126 1.32 -15.11 21.51
C LYS A 126 1.80 -13.65 21.55
N TRP A 127 2.01 -13.11 22.76
CA TRP A 127 2.31 -11.71 23.03
C TRP A 127 3.52 -11.17 22.28
N TRP A 128 4.44 -12.03 21.84
CA TRP A 128 5.60 -11.65 21.01
C TRP A 128 5.25 -11.42 19.53
N LYS A 129 4.01 -11.70 19.10
CA LYS A 129 3.55 -11.49 17.72
C LYS A 129 2.76 -10.20 17.60
N HIS A 130 2.84 -9.60 16.45
CA HIS A 130 1.99 -8.48 16.12
C HIS A 130 0.51 -8.87 16.13
N TRP A 131 -0.37 -7.89 16.38
CA TRP A 131 -1.81 -8.10 16.29
C TRP A 131 -2.24 -8.61 14.92
N ARG A 132 -1.62 -8.04 13.85
CA ARG A 132 -1.76 -8.50 12.46
C ARG A 132 -0.41 -8.43 11.77
N GLY A 133 0.28 -9.54 11.69
CA GLY A 133 1.65 -9.64 11.13
C GLY A 133 1.72 -9.57 9.61
N ARG A 134 0.60 -9.81 8.89
CA ARG A 134 0.52 -9.69 7.41
C ARG A 134 1.57 -10.52 6.66
N GLY A 135 1.80 -11.75 7.06
CA GLY A 135 2.82 -12.61 6.47
C GLY A 135 2.67 -12.81 4.94
N GLU A 136 1.46 -12.77 4.40
CA GLU A 136 1.19 -12.83 2.95
C GLU A 136 1.75 -11.61 2.23
N LEU A 137 1.45 -10.40 2.73
CA LEU A 137 2.03 -9.16 2.21
C LEU A 137 3.56 -9.21 2.25
N LEU A 138 4.13 -9.60 3.40
CA LEU A 138 5.59 -9.62 3.56
C LEU A 138 6.27 -10.59 2.60
N ARG A 139 5.68 -11.76 2.37
CA ARG A 139 6.17 -12.70 1.35
C ARG A 139 6.06 -12.12 -0.06
N ALA A 140 4.96 -11.44 -0.39
CA ALA A 140 4.79 -10.85 -1.71
C ALA A 140 5.79 -9.73 -1.98
N ILE A 141 6.01 -8.80 -1.03
CA ILE A 141 6.98 -7.71 -1.23
C ILE A 141 8.43 -8.18 -1.21
N SER A 142 8.78 -9.24 -0.49
CA SER A 142 10.16 -9.78 -0.46
C SER A 142 10.63 -10.35 -1.80
N GLN A 143 9.74 -10.58 -2.75
CA GLN A 143 10.07 -11.13 -4.07
C GLN A 143 10.34 -10.04 -5.12
N ILE A 144 10.23 -8.77 -4.76
CA ILE A 144 10.34 -7.62 -5.66
C ILE A 144 11.24 -6.55 -5.03
N PRO A 145 11.92 -5.70 -5.83
CA PRO A 145 12.84 -4.70 -5.26
C PRO A 145 12.14 -3.57 -4.53
N ARG A 146 10.90 -3.25 -4.92
CA ARG A 146 10.08 -2.18 -4.37
C ARG A 146 8.60 -2.48 -4.56
N TYR A 147 7.75 -1.87 -3.78
CA TYR A 147 6.30 -1.98 -3.90
C TYR A 147 5.65 -0.60 -3.90
N ILE A 148 4.41 -0.52 -4.38
CA ILE A 148 3.62 0.73 -4.33
C ILE A 148 2.89 0.82 -3.00
N ALA A 149 2.83 2.01 -2.40
CA ALA A 149 2.03 2.28 -1.20
C ALA A 149 1.21 3.57 -1.36
N CYS A 150 0.11 3.67 -0.62
CA CYS A 150 -0.64 4.90 -0.42
C CYS A 150 -1.21 4.97 1.00
N ALA A 151 -1.53 6.19 1.48
CA ALA A 151 -2.26 6.36 2.73
C ALA A 151 -3.64 5.70 2.62
N ARG A 152 -3.99 4.87 3.61
CA ARG A 152 -5.25 4.13 3.63
C ARG A 152 -6.46 5.02 3.86
N VAL A 153 -6.32 6.06 4.67
CA VAL A 153 -7.34 7.06 4.93
C VAL A 153 -6.89 8.38 4.30
N THR A 154 -7.57 8.82 3.26
CA THR A 154 -7.14 9.99 2.48
C THR A 154 -8.27 10.52 1.60
N LYS A 155 -8.31 11.83 1.41
CA LYS A 155 -9.21 12.47 0.42
C LYS A 155 -8.76 12.22 -1.01
N ARG A 156 -7.45 12.05 -1.22
CA ARG A 156 -6.83 11.74 -2.52
C ARG A 156 -5.69 10.75 -2.28
N PRO A 157 -5.77 9.53 -2.81
CA PRO A 157 -4.66 8.59 -2.73
C PRO A 157 -3.49 9.12 -3.57
N ILE A 158 -2.34 9.23 -2.92
CA ILE A 158 -1.07 9.56 -3.55
C ILE A 158 -0.22 8.30 -3.44
N PHE A 159 0.21 7.77 -4.57
CA PHE A 159 1.00 6.55 -4.61
C PHE A 159 2.48 6.90 -4.68
N VAL A 160 3.31 6.12 -3.97
CA VAL A 160 4.77 6.17 -4.02
C VAL A 160 5.34 4.77 -4.06
N PHE A 161 6.56 4.62 -4.58
CA PHE A 161 7.32 3.40 -4.41
C PHE A 161 8.06 3.40 -3.08
N VAL A 162 8.12 2.23 -2.46
CA VAL A 162 8.78 1.98 -1.18
C VAL A 162 9.69 0.76 -1.36
N ASP A 163 10.91 0.83 -0.86
CA ASP A 163 11.85 -0.30 -0.87
C ASP A 163 11.27 -1.51 -0.12
N SER A 164 11.49 -2.70 -0.64
CA SER A 164 10.92 -3.93 -0.07
C SER A 164 11.43 -4.30 1.32
N ALA A 165 12.55 -3.73 1.76
CA ALA A 165 13.07 -3.89 3.12
C ALA A 165 12.23 -3.15 4.17
N ILE A 166 11.46 -2.13 3.74
CA ILE A 166 10.62 -1.31 4.62
C ILE A 166 9.28 -2.01 4.86
N ARG A 167 8.90 -2.14 6.12
CA ARG A 167 7.58 -2.68 6.53
C ARG A 167 6.54 -1.56 6.56
N PRO A 168 5.40 -1.67 5.87
CA PRO A 168 4.33 -0.69 5.95
C PRO A 168 3.45 -0.91 7.19
N ASN A 169 3.10 0.17 7.90
CA ASN A 169 2.13 0.10 8.98
C ASN A 169 0.67 0.08 8.45
N ASP A 170 -0.29 -0.15 9.32
CA ASP A 170 -1.71 -0.33 8.96
C ASP A 170 -2.44 0.96 8.55
N ALA A 171 -1.79 2.13 8.68
CA ALA A 171 -2.25 3.37 8.06
C ALA A 171 -1.97 3.43 6.54
N LEU A 172 -1.20 2.46 6.02
CA LEU A 172 -0.88 2.34 4.61
C LEU A 172 -1.60 1.16 3.97
N THR A 173 -1.93 1.32 2.69
CA THR A 173 -2.27 0.25 1.77
C THR A 173 -1.05 -0.02 0.89
N ALA A 174 -0.63 -1.27 0.80
CA ALA A 174 0.53 -1.72 0.04
C ALA A 174 0.10 -2.59 -1.15
N PHE A 175 0.77 -2.38 -2.28
CA PHE A 175 0.53 -3.08 -3.53
C PHE A 175 1.84 -3.72 -3.97
N PRO A 176 1.97 -5.05 -3.95
CA PRO A 176 3.17 -5.77 -4.42
C PRO A 176 3.35 -5.68 -5.93
N LEU A 177 3.46 -4.48 -6.45
CA LEU A 177 3.66 -4.11 -7.85
C LEU A 177 4.88 -3.20 -7.93
N ALA A 178 5.90 -3.59 -8.71
CA ALA A 178 7.18 -2.86 -8.75
C ALA A 178 7.35 -1.97 -9.98
N ASP A 179 6.46 -2.08 -10.96
CA ASP A 179 6.61 -1.49 -12.29
C ASP A 179 5.93 -0.12 -12.44
N ASP A 180 6.50 0.68 -13.32
CA ASP A 180 6.08 2.07 -13.56
C ASP A 180 4.72 2.18 -14.27
N TYR A 181 4.31 1.14 -15.02
CA TYR A 181 2.99 1.06 -15.64
C TYR A 181 1.90 0.92 -14.57
N SER A 182 2.05 -0.04 -13.66
CA SER A 182 1.10 -0.25 -12.56
C SER A 182 0.97 0.98 -11.68
N PHE A 183 2.10 1.66 -11.40
CA PHE A 183 2.10 2.95 -10.72
C PHE A 183 1.25 3.97 -11.47
N GLY A 184 1.46 4.10 -12.79
CA GLY A 184 0.73 5.05 -13.63
C GLY A 184 -0.77 4.80 -13.61
N ILE A 185 -1.21 3.55 -13.73
CA ILE A 185 -2.62 3.17 -13.63
C ILE A 185 -3.22 3.58 -12.29
N LEU A 186 -2.59 3.21 -11.18
CA LEU A 186 -3.07 3.52 -9.82
C LEU A 186 -3.07 5.02 -9.52
N GLN A 187 -2.08 5.78 -10.03
CA GLN A 187 -1.97 7.22 -9.78
C GLN A 187 -2.86 8.07 -10.69
N SER A 188 -3.48 7.49 -11.72
CA SER A 188 -4.29 8.23 -12.70
C SER A 188 -5.58 8.83 -12.11
N GLY A 189 -6.07 9.88 -12.73
CA GLY A 189 -7.37 10.47 -12.45
C GLY A 189 -8.52 9.50 -12.67
N ILE A 190 -8.40 8.56 -13.62
CA ILE A 190 -9.38 7.49 -13.86
C ILE A 190 -9.55 6.60 -12.63
N HIS A 191 -8.44 6.15 -12.05
CA HIS A 191 -8.46 5.36 -10.82
C HIS A 191 -8.95 6.21 -9.62
N PHE A 192 -8.60 7.49 -9.57
CA PHE A 192 -9.08 8.39 -8.54
C PHE A 192 -10.61 8.59 -8.59
N GLU A 193 -11.22 8.73 -9.77
CA GLU A 193 -12.68 8.77 -9.92
C GLU A 193 -13.34 7.48 -9.41
N TRP A 194 -12.76 6.31 -9.76
CA TRP A 194 -13.23 5.03 -9.24
C TRP A 194 -13.12 4.95 -7.72
N PHE A 195 -11.96 5.34 -7.17
CA PHE A 195 -11.75 5.40 -5.73
C PHE A 195 -12.81 6.24 -5.03
N LYS A 196 -13.08 7.46 -5.48
CA LYS A 196 -14.11 8.33 -4.89
C LYS A 196 -15.50 7.70 -4.91
N ALA A 197 -15.82 6.99 -5.97
CA ALA A 197 -17.12 6.37 -6.16
C ALA A 197 -17.30 5.06 -5.37
N ARG A 198 -16.21 4.35 -5.07
CA ARG A 198 -16.21 3.01 -4.48
C ARG A 198 -15.67 2.92 -3.05
N CYS A 199 -14.95 3.94 -2.58
CA CYS A 199 -14.41 3.95 -1.22
C CYS A 199 -15.52 3.99 -0.17
N SER A 200 -15.25 3.40 0.99
CA SER A 200 -16.11 3.58 2.15
C SER A 200 -15.85 4.94 2.80
N ALA A 201 -16.89 5.73 3.06
CA ALA A 201 -16.78 6.97 3.79
C ALA A 201 -17.05 6.73 5.28
N LEU A 202 -16.12 7.11 6.15
CA LEU A 202 -16.34 7.19 7.59
C LEU A 202 -16.09 8.63 8.04
N LYS A 203 -17.13 9.33 8.49
CA LYS A 203 -17.05 10.73 8.97
C LYS A 203 -16.41 11.73 7.98
N GLY A 204 -16.58 11.51 6.67
CA GLY A 204 -16.04 12.39 5.64
C GLY A 204 -14.63 12.05 5.15
N ASP A 205 -13.95 11.07 5.74
CA ASP A 205 -12.67 10.55 5.25
C ASP A 205 -12.90 9.29 4.44
N PHE A 206 -12.29 9.25 3.26
CA PHE A 206 -12.35 8.11 2.36
C PHE A 206 -11.30 7.08 2.75
N ARG A 207 -11.70 5.80 2.74
CA ARG A 207 -10.81 4.69 3.04
C ARG A 207 -10.59 3.84 1.81
N TYR A 208 -9.31 3.67 1.44
CA TYR A 208 -8.93 2.72 0.41
C TYR A 208 -9.07 1.29 0.97
N THR A 209 -9.91 0.47 0.35
CA THR A 209 -10.14 -0.92 0.75
C THR A 209 -9.91 -1.83 -0.45
N SER A 210 -9.37 -3.04 -0.22
CA SER A 210 -9.15 -4.02 -1.29
C SER A 210 -10.48 -4.44 -1.92
N ASP A 211 -11.41 -4.88 -1.11
CA ASP A 211 -12.69 -5.48 -1.52
C ASP A 211 -13.61 -4.55 -2.32
N THR A 212 -13.67 -3.26 -1.98
CA THR A 212 -14.59 -2.34 -2.66
C THR A 212 -13.92 -1.48 -3.73
N VAL A 213 -12.63 -1.15 -3.59
CA VAL A 213 -11.89 -0.30 -4.53
C VAL A 213 -11.06 -1.13 -5.49
N PHE A 214 -10.06 -1.87 -4.99
CA PHE A 214 -9.09 -2.55 -5.83
C PHE A 214 -9.68 -3.77 -6.55
N ASP A 215 -10.39 -4.62 -5.82
CA ASP A 215 -10.94 -5.87 -6.39
C ASP A 215 -12.03 -5.62 -7.41
N THR A 216 -12.68 -4.45 -7.35
CA THR A 216 -13.70 -4.05 -8.33
C THR A 216 -13.15 -3.19 -9.47
N PHE A 217 -11.90 -2.69 -9.39
CA PHE A 217 -11.33 -1.84 -10.42
C PHE A 217 -10.97 -2.65 -11.67
N PRO A 218 -11.57 -2.38 -12.84
CA PRO A 218 -11.23 -3.11 -14.05
C PRO A 218 -9.94 -2.55 -14.65
N TRP A 219 -8.88 -3.34 -14.66
CA TRP A 219 -7.62 -2.97 -15.29
C TRP A 219 -7.75 -2.91 -16.82
N PRO A 220 -6.88 -2.15 -17.55
CA PRO A 220 -6.91 -2.10 -19.00
C PRO A 220 -6.82 -3.48 -19.62
N GLN A 221 -7.70 -3.80 -20.56
CA GLN A 221 -7.78 -5.11 -21.18
C GLN A 221 -6.92 -5.17 -22.46
N LYS A 222 -5.86 -6.00 -22.44
CA LYS A 222 -4.95 -6.22 -23.57
C LYS A 222 -4.33 -4.93 -24.14
N PRO A 223 -3.72 -4.06 -23.32
CA PRO A 223 -3.06 -2.86 -23.81
C PRO A 223 -1.87 -3.21 -24.71
N GLY A 224 -1.65 -2.41 -25.75
CA GLY A 224 -0.48 -2.54 -26.61
C GLY A 224 0.81 -2.09 -25.93
N ARG A 225 1.98 -2.63 -26.35
CA ARG A 225 3.29 -2.29 -25.75
C ARG A 225 3.59 -0.78 -25.77
N ALA A 226 3.21 -0.07 -26.83
CA ALA A 226 3.39 1.36 -26.91
C ALA A 226 2.55 2.13 -25.86
N GLN A 227 1.32 1.68 -25.60
CA GLN A 227 0.45 2.26 -24.58
C GLN A 227 0.99 2.01 -23.17
N ILE A 228 1.46 0.78 -22.90
CA ILE A 228 2.12 0.42 -21.64
C ILE A 228 3.32 1.34 -21.40
N LYS A 229 4.18 1.53 -22.40
CA LYS A 229 5.36 2.39 -22.35
C LYS A 229 4.98 3.84 -22.07
N ALA A 230 3.98 4.39 -22.76
CA ALA A 230 3.52 5.77 -22.58
C ALA A 230 3.02 6.02 -21.13
N VAL A 231 2.28 5.07 -20.53
CA VAL A 231 1.84 5.17 -19.13
C VAL A 231 3.03 5.13 -18.17
N ALA A 232 3.98 4.22 -18.40
CA ALA A 232 5.18 4.12 -17.58
C ALA A 232 6.02 5.40 -17.62
N GLU A 233 6.26 5.95 -18.81
CA GLU A 233 7.02 7.21 -19.02
C GLU A 233 6.34 8.40 -18.33
N ALA A 234 5.02 8.55 -18.47
CA ALA A 234 4.27 9.58 -17.78
C ALA A 234 4.30 9.42 -16.26
N GLY A 235 4.23 8.17 -15.76
CA GLY A 235 4.39 7.84 -14.35
C GLY A 235 5.78 8.21 -13.82
N VAL A 236 6.85 7.92 -14.56
CA VAL A 236 8.23 8.31 -14.22
C VAL A 236 8.37 9.84 -14.18
N ALA A 237 7.86 10.54 -15.19
CA ALA A 237 7.91 12.01 -15.25
C ALA A 237 7.21 12.65 -14.06
N LEU A 238 6.05 12.15 -13.66
CA LEU A 238 5.32 12.64 -12.50
C LEU A 238 6.13 12.46 -11.20
N ARG A 239 6.75 11.30 -10.98
CA ARG A 239 7.57 11.06 -9.78
C ARG A 239 8.84 11.90 -9.79
N THR A 240 9.44 12.10 -10.95
CA THR A 240 10.62 12.96 -11.11
C THR A 240 10.28 14.41 -10.74
N LEU A 241 9.19 14.96 -11.30
CA LEU A 241 8.72 16.30 -10.94
C LEU A 241 8.45 16.44 -9.43
N ARG A 242 7.77 15.45 -8.81
CA ARG A 242 7.51 15.45 -7.37
C ARG A 242 8.80 15.57 -6.58
N ARG A 243 9.75 14.67 -6.82
CA ARG A 243 11.03 14.60 -6.12
C ARG A 243 11.84 15.89 -6.26
N GLU A 244 11.93 16.43 -7.48
CA GLU A 244 12.66 17.66 -7.75
C GLU A 244 12.03 18.87 -7.08
N THR A 245 10.69 18.98 -7.15
CA THR A 245 9.95 20.09 -6.55
C THR A 245 10.02 20.04 -5.02
N MET A 246 9.81 18.87 -4.41
CA MET A 246 9.90 18.68 -2.97
C MET A 246 11.30 19.05 -2.46
N ARG A 247 12.36 18.60 -3.14
CA ARG A 247 13.74 18.93 -2.79
C ARG A 247 14.03 20.43 -2.94
N LYS A 248 13.57 21.05 -4.05
CA LYS A 248 13.84 22.47 -4.34
C LYS A 248 13.13 23.41 -3.39
N LEU A 249 11.89 23.10 -3.02
CA LEU A 249 11.03 23.96 -2.20
C LEU A 249 11.00 23.53 -0.72
N ASN A 250 11.67 22.45 -0.36
CA ASN A 250 11.58 21.81 0.95
C ASN A 250 10.13 21.49 1.35
N TYR A 251 9.37 20.95 0.41
CA TYR A 251 7.97 20.58 0.59
C TYR A 251 7.86 19.12 0.99
N SER A 252 6.90 18.85 1.87
CA SER A 252 6.37 17.51 2.04
C SER A 252 5.53 17.08 0.84
N LEU A 253 5.23 15.80 0.70
CA LEU A 253 4.32 15.29 -0.31
C LEU A 253 2.91 15.91 -0.15
N ARG A 254 2.50 16.12 1.09
CA ARG A 254 1.24 16.80 1.45
C ARG A 254 1.23 18.25 0.95
N ASP A 255 2.30 19.01 1.18
CA ASP A 255 2.38 20.41 0.77
C ASP A 255 2.37 20.54 -0.75
N LEU A 256 3.12 19.68 -1.44
CA LEU A 256 3.12 19.64 -2.89
C LEU A 256 1.71 19.43 -3.46
N TYR A 257 0.95 18.47 -2.91
CA TYR A 257 -0.40 18.20 -3.40
C TYR A 257 -1.46 19.24 -3.03
N ARG A 258 -1.24 20.01 -1.96
CA ARG A 258 -2.08 21.18 -1.64
C ARG A 258 -2.00 22.27 -2.71
N THR A 259 -0.90 22.37 -3.44
CA THR A 259 -0.79 23.33 -4.56
C THR A 259 -1.81 23.10 -5.67
N LEU A 260 -2.35 21.88 -5.82
CA LEU A 260 -3.40 21.57 -6.79
C LEU A 260 -4.73 22.27 -6.48
N GLU A 261 -4.93 22.70 -5.23
CA GLU A 261 -6.14 23.43 -4.79
C GLU A 261 -6.04 24.93 -5.11
N GLN A 262 -4.84 25.42 -5.48
CA GLN A 262 -4.60 26.82 -5.77
C GLN A 262 -4.89 27.12 -7.26
N PRO A 263 -5.41 28.31 -7.60
CA PRO A 263 -5.55 28.74 -8.99
C PRO A 263 -4.20 29.07 -9.60
N GLY A 264 -4.13 29.01 -10.94
CA GLY A 264 -2.93 29.35 -11.73
C GLY A 264 -2.29 28.12 -12.37
N ASP A 265 -1.21 28.38 -13.11
CA ASP A 265 -0.44 27.33 -13.78
C ASP A 265 0.26 26.45 -12.75
N ASN A 266 0.20 25.14 -12.96
CA ASN A 266 0.74 24.18 -12.01
C ASN A 266 1.33 22.97 -12.73
N PRO A 267 2.67 22.85 -12.80
CA PRO A 267 3.34 21.75 -13.49
C PRO A 267 2.93 20.35 -12.98
N LEU A 268 2.56 20.23 -11.70
CA LEU A 268 2.04 18.98 -11.17
C LEU A 268 0.70 18.62 -11.79
N ARG A 269 -0.19 19.60 -11.99
CA ARG A 269 -1.48 19.40 -12.68
C ARG A 269 -1.28 18.99 -14.13
N ASP A 270 -0.35 19.62 -14.82
CA ASP A 270 -0.05 19.33 -16.23
C ASP A 270 0.52 17.93 -16.39
N THR A 271 1.41 17.51 -15.49
CA THR A 271 1.98 16.16 -15.52
C THR A 271 0.95 15.10 -15.18
N HIS A 272 0.01 15.38 -14.27
CA HIS A 272 -1.14 14.51 -14.04
C HIS A 272 -2.04 14.40 -15.27
N ALA A 273 -2.32 15.51 -15.96
CA ALA A 273 -3.10 15.52 -17.19
C ALA A 273 -2.43 14.68 -18.30
N TRP A 274 -1.11 14.76 -18.42
CA TRP A 274 -0.35 13.90 -19.35
C TRP A 274 -0.51 12.42 -19.02
N LEU A 275 -0.36 12.05 -17.73
CA LEU A 275 -0.59 10.67 -17.29
C LEU A 275 -2.01 10.20 -17.61
N ASP A 276 -3.01 11.05 -17.38
CA ASP A 276 -4.41 10.73 -17.64
C ASP A 276 -4.70 10.49 -19.13
N VAL A 277 -4.08 11.27 -20.01
CA VAL A 277 -4.15 11.05 -21.47
C VAL A 277 -3.58 9.67 -21.85
N ALA A 278 -2.40 9.31 -21.33
CA ALA A 278 -1.78 8.03 -21.59
C ALA A 278 -2.63 6.85 -21.07
N VAL A 279 -3.19 6.99 -19.86
CA VAL A 279 -4.05 5.95 -19.26
C VAL A 279 -5.36 5.83 -20.03
N ARG A 280 -6.03 6.93 -20.41
CA ARG A 280 -7.23 6.87 -21.25
C ARG A 280 -7.00 6.13 -22.56
N ALA A 281 -5.86 6.41 -23.22
CA ALA A 281 -5.48 5.71 -24.45
C ALA A 281 -5.29 4.21 -24.23
N THR A 282 -4.77 3.79 -23.06
CA THR A 282 -4.58 2.38 -22.71
C THR A 282 -5.91 1.63 -22.55
N TYR A 283 -6.96 2.32 -22.10
CA TYR A 283 -8.32 1.79 -22.07
C TYR A 283 -9.05 1.83 -23.42
N GLY A 284 -8.50 2.53 -24.42
CA GLY A 284 -9.26 2.86 -25.64
C GLY A 284 -10.47 3.76 -25.35
N MET A 285 -10.41 4.57 -24.31
CA MET A 285 -11.52 5.39 -23.83
C MET A 285 -11.63 6.67 -24.69
N PRO A 286 -12.76 6.92 -25.36
CA PRO A 286 -12.96 8.16 -26.12
C PRO A 286 -12.85 9.41 -25.24
N ALA A 287 -12.41 10.54 -25.81
CA ALA A 287 -12.13 11.77 -25.07
C ALA A 287 -13.34 12.29 -24.26
N ASN A 288 -14.53 12.22 -24.85
CA ASN A 288 -15.76 12.73 -24.22
C ASN A 288 -16.53 11.71 -23.37
N THR A 289 -15.94 10.54 -23.09
CA THR A 289 -16.59 9.50 -22.30
C THR A 289 -16.40 9.78 -20.81
N ASP A 290 -17.50 9.67 -20.05
CA ASP A 290 -17.44 9.70 -18.59
C ASP A 290 -16.68 8.49 -18.04
N PRO A 291 -15.60 8.70 -17.26
CA PRO A 291 -14.76 7.60 -16.79
C PRO A 291 -15.50 6.59 -15.94
N LEU A 292 -16.39 7.02 -15.07
CA LEU A 292 -17.13 6.10 -14.16
C LEU A 292 -18.08 5.19 -14.93
N THR A 293 -18.82 5.74 -15.89
CA THR A 293 -19.70 4.96 -16.77
C THR A 293 -18.92 3.92 -17.54
N PHE A 294 -17.78 4.33 -18.13
CA PHE A 294 -16.92 3.43 -18.88
C PHE A 294 -16.37 2.30 -18.01
N LEU A 295 -15.82 2.65 -16.85
CA LEU A 295 -15.25 1.66 -15.93
C LEU A 295 -16.31 0.67 -15.38
N LEU A 296 -17.51 1.15 -15.06
CA LEU A 296 -18.59 0.27 -14.63
C LEU A 296 -18.97 -0.73 -15.72
N GLN A 297 -19.13 -0.27 -16.95
CA GLN A 297 -19.42 -1.15 -18.09
C GLN A 297 -18.29 -2.16 -18.33
N LEU A 298 -17.03 -1.73 -18.22
CA LEU A 298 -15.87 -2.61 -18.35
C LEU A 298 -15.83 -3.64 -17.21
N ASN A 299 -16.08 -3.23 -15.96
CA ASN A 299 -16.15 -4.13 -14.81
C ASN A 299 -17.21 -5.23 -15.03
N LEU A 300 -18.43 -4.86 -15.42
CA LEU A 300 -19.51 -5.81 -15.68
C LEU A 300 -19.18 -6.73 -16.85
N THR A 301 -18.52 -6.22 -17.88
CA THR A 301 -18.03 -7.02 -19.01
C THR A 301 -16.96 -8.03 -18.57
N CYS A 302 -16.00 -7.62 -17.76
CA CYS A 302 -14.97 -8.49 -17.19
C CYS A 302 -15.62 -9.58 -16.31
N ALA A 303 -16.53 -9.21 -15.42
CA ALA A 303 -17.23 -10.16 -14.56
C ALA A 303 -18.05 -11.19 -15.38
N LYS A 304 -18.67 -10.76 -16.50
CA LYS A 304 -19.37 -11.67 -17.42
C LYS A 304 -18.40 -12.66 -18.08
N LYS A 305 -17.23 -12.19 -18.51
CA LYS A 305 -16.16 -13.05 -19.08
C LYS A 305 -15.68 -14.08 -18.07
N GLU A 306 -15.41 -13.67 -16.82
CA GLU A 306 -15.00 -14.60 -15.77
C GLU A 306 -16.06 -15.66 -15.46
N LYS A 307 -17.36 -15.32 -15.50
CA LYS A 307 -18.45 -16.29 -15.38
C LYS A 307 -18.45 -17.30 -16.54
N ALA A 308 -18.10 -16.84 -17.75
CA ALA A 308 -17.93 -17.70 -18.92
C ALA A 308 -16.58 -18.46 -18.94
N ARG A 309 -15.77 -18.34 -17.88
CA ARG A 309 -14.41 -18.93 -17.77
C ARG A 309 -13.41 -18.37 -18.79
N GLU A 310 -13.68 -17.20 -19.32
CA GLU A 310 -12.74 -16.48 -20.17
C GLU A 310 -11.74 -15.70 -19.31
N GLN A 311 -10.50 -15.61 -19.79
CA GLN A 311 -9.45 -14.85 -19.11
C GLN A 311 -9.61 -13.35 -19.35
N ILE A 312 -9.42 -12.58 -18.29
CA ILE A 312 -9.26 -11.12 -18.34
C ILE A 312 -7.84 -10.73 -17.94
N THR A 313 -7.42 -9.52 -18.30
CA THR A 313 -6.13 -8.99 -17.88
C THR A 313 -6.17 -8.69 -16.38
N PRO A 314 -5.33 -9.34 -15.56
CA PRO A 314 -5.26 -9.08 -14.11
C PRO A 314 -4.54 -7.77 -13.79
N PRO A 315 -4.52 -7.32 -12.52
CA PRO A 315 -3.65 -6.24 -12.05
C PRO A 315 -2.18 -6.47 -12.36
N GLY A 316 -1.46 -5.38 -12.60
CA GLY A 316 -0.02 -5.42 -12.85
C GLY A 316 0.36 -5.21 -14.31
N LEU A 317 1.64 -5.35 -14.60
CA LEU A 317 2.22 -5.18 -15.93
C LEU A 317 1.91 -6.41 -16.83
N PRO A 318 1.10 -6.26 -17.89
CA PRO A 318 0.68 -7.38 -18.73
C PRO A 318 1.73 -7.73 -19.81
N LEU A 319 2.97 -7.93 -19.38
CA LEU A 319 4.10 -8.31 -20.22
C LEU A 319 4.75 -9.60 -19.71
N ARG A 320 5.51 -10.25 -20.57
CA ARG A 320 6.31 -11.43 -20.23
C ARG A 320 7.39 -11.06 -19.21
N SER A 321 7.84 -12.05 -18.46
CA SER A 321 8.82 -11.86 -17.37
C SER A 321 10.12 -11.20 -17.85
N GLU A 322 10.60 -11.56 -19.03
CA GLU A 322 11.83 -11.03 -19.65
C GLU A 322 11.75 -9.54 -19.99
N ASP A 323 10.56 -9.02 -20.26
CA ASP A 323 10.34 -7.62 -20.62
C ASP A 323 10.16 -6.69 -19.40
N ARG A 324 9.76 -7.24 -18.24
CA ARG A 324 9.38 -6.49 -17.05
C ARG A 324 10.49 -5.62 -16.45
N PRO A 325 11.77 -6.04 -16.40
CA PRO A 325 12.83 -5.23 -15.81
C PRO A 325 12.99 -3.85 -16.45
N SER A 326 12.67 -3.70 -17.74
CA SER A 326 12.74 -2.42 -18.45
C SER A 326 11.68 -1.39 -18.01
N PHE A 327 10.72 -1.80 -17.18
CA PHE A 327 9.66 -0.97 -16.61
C PHE A 327 9.84 -0.73 -15.10
N ILE A 328 11.00 -1.06 -14.54
CA ILE A 328 11.30 -0.86 -13.13
C ILE A 328 12.45 0.13 -12.99
N THR A 329 12.13 1.38 -12.61
CA THR A 329 13.14 2.38 -12.25
C THR A 329 13.60 2.19 -10.80
N SER A 330 14.69 2.83 -10.39
CA SER A 330 15.27 2.65 -9.04
C SER A 330 14.68 3.57 -7.98
N ASP A 331 13.83 4.51 -8.35
CA ASP A 331 13.29 5.51 -7.43
C ASP A 331 12.24 4.92 -6.48
N CYS A 332 12.52 4.99 -5.20
CA CYS A 332 11.60 4.63 -4.11
C CYS A 332 12.03 5.28 -2.79
N ILE A 333 11.17 5.29 -1.79
CA ILE A 333 11.56 5.60 -0.41
C ILE A 333 12.56 4.53 0.03
N GLN A 334 13.75 4.97 0.48
CA GLN A 334 14.84 4.10 0.89
C GLN A 334 14.80 3.82 2.40
N PRO A 335 15.28 2.65 2.86
CA PRO A 335 15.43 2.40 4.27
C PRO A 335 16.58 3.23 4.86
N HIS A 336 16.42 3.73 6.07
CA HIS A 336 17.55 4.24 6.83
C HIS A 336 18.44 3.06 7.24
N VAL A 337 19.73 3.15 6.99
CA VAL A 337 20.67 2.06 7.29
C VAL A 337 21.16 2.22 8.75
N LEU A 338 21.04 1.15 9.55
CA LEU A 338 21.64 1.06 10.88
C LEU A 338 23.14 0.75 10.75
N SER A 339 23.93 1.74 10.31
CA SER A 339 25.39 1.61 10.25
C SER A 339 26.04 1.97 11.60
#